data_fb83d411ccf221469506a3b68e72fde3
#
_entry.id   fb83d411ccf221469506a3b68e72fde3
#
_cell.length_a   1.000
_cell.length_b   1.000
_cell.length_c   1.000
_cell.angle_alpha   90.00
_cell.angle_beta   90.00
_cell.angle_gamma   90.00
#
_symmetry.space_group_name_H-M   'P 1'
#
loop_
_entity.id
_entity.type
_entity.pdbx_description
1 polymer ?
#
loop_
_entity_poly.entity_id
_entity_poly.type
_entity_poly.pdbx_seq_one_letter_code
_entity_poly.pdbx_strand_id
1 'polypeptide(L)'
;FTAYRDLLRAPSVAWLLATSLLGRLPFGMVGLAVLLAVTQGTGSYGRAGLVTAAYVVGSGVAQPFVGRAMDRRGRRWVLVPVACANAVLLITLALSIGAPIWALLAVAVLAGATQPPLAAAVRSLWPVLLTGPRRESVFALEATMQELTFIAGPALVAGLAVVWGPRVALATVGVIALVGTLGFVRDPAVATVAAAQPEHPHRGGALRSLPLRPLMAVAVSIVAALSMVDLGVVASVSGPTASASAGLALAVWSAGSLVGGLAYGARRTTTQWPLWWMVLAVSLHFAVLALATNTLVLIGLLFLGGTTVAPTLARLYSEVGESVPERVAAEAFSWVAASMLAGSSIGSAVGGWTVELSSARWCFLVAALLTTVGSLAVHRLPRRPAAESVG
;
A
#
# COMPACT_ATOMS: atom_id res chain seq x y z
N PHE A 1 -16.83 -15.30 -9.89
CA PHE A 1 -15.85 -16.27 -9.31
C PHE A 1 -15.09 -17.06 -10.37
N THR A 2 -15.65 -17.31 -11.56
CA THR A 2 -14.94 -17.99 -12.65
C THR A 2 -13.72 -17.23 -13.13
N ALA A 3 -13.75 -15.88 -13.17
CA ALA A 3 -12.61 -15.05 -13.56
C ALA A 3 -11.40 -15.24 -12.63
N TYR A 4 -11.62 -15.29 -11.33
CA TYR A 4 -10.54 -15.55 -10.35
C TYR A 4 -10.01 -16.97 -10.44
N ARG A 5 -10.88 -17.96 -10.66
CA ARG A 5 -10.45 -19.35 -10.87
C ARG A 5 -9.57 -19.48 -12.10
N ASP A 6 -9.95 -18.82 -13.20
CA ASP A 6 -9.17 -18.82 -14.44
C ASP A 6 -7.85 -18.04 -14.28
N LEU A 7 -7.84 -16.97 -13.47
CA LEU A 7 -6.66 -16.21 -13.12
C LEU A 7 -5.67 -17.05 -12.28
N LEU A 8 -6.16 -17.69 -11.22
CA LEU A 8 -5.33 -18.48 -10.31
C LEU A 8 -4.80 -19.78 -10.95
N ARG A 9 -5.43 -20.24 -12.04
CA ARG A 9 -4.94 -21.37 -12.84
C ARG A 9 -3.84 -20.97 -13.83
N ALA A 10 -3.65 -19.68 -14.07
CA ALA A 10 -2.56 -19.23 -14.93
C ALA A 10 -1.21 -19.57 -14.26
N PRO A 11 -0.22 -20.04 -15.04
CA PRO A 11 1.10 -20.38 -14.52
C PRO A 11 1.68 -19.21 -13.70
N SER A 12 2.33 -19.52 -12.60
CA SER A 12 2.99 -18.58 -11.69
C SER A 12 2.08 -17.61 -10.93
N VAL A 13 0.87 -17.30 -11.37
CA VAL A 13 0.04 -16.24 -10.77
C VAL A 13 -0.27 -16.55 -9.30
N ALA A 14 -0.77 -17.74 -8.99
CA ALA A 14 -1.11 -18.12 -7.62
C ALA A 14 0.12 -18.09 -6.69
N TRP A 15 1.26 -18.59 -7.17
CA TRP A 15 2.51 -18.58 -6.42
C TRP A 15 3.04 -17.18 -6.16
N LEU A 16 3.07 -16.32 -7.19
CA LEU A 16 3.49 -14.94 -7.09
C LEU A 16 2.59 -14.14 -6.13
N LEU A 17 1.26 -14.35 -6.20
CA LEU A 17 0.32 -13.73 -5.27
C LEU A 17 0.57 -14.19 -3.83
N ALA A 18 0.67 -15.49 -3.57
CA ALA A 18 0.87 -16.03 -2.23
C ALA A 18 2.20 -15.58 -1.61
N THR A 19 3.30 -15.68 -2.36
CA THR A 19 4.63 -15.30 -1.87
C THR A 19 4.78 -13.79 -1.73
N SER A 20 4.19 -13.01 -2.63
CA SER A 20 4.17 -11.55 -2.50
C SER A 20 3.32 -11.11 -1.31
N LEU A 21 2.17 -11.74 -1.05
CA LEU A 21 1.36 -11.46 0.14
C LEU A 21 2.15 -11.74 1.41
N LEU A 22 2.77 -12.92 1.51
CA LEU A 22 3.60 -13.28 2.66
C LEU A 22 4.70 -12.25 2.90
N GLY A 23 5.44 -11.87 1.86
CA GLY A 23 6.54 -10.91 1.99
C GLY A 23 6.07 -9.44 2.15
N ARG A 24 4.77 -9.14 1.98
CA ARG A 24 4.15 -7.84 2.23
C ARG A 24 3.53 -7.71 3.61
N LEU A 25 3.22 -8.83 4.29
CA LEU A 25 2.72 -8.82 5.69
C LEU A 25 3.57 -7.94 6.61
N PRO A 26 4.92 -7.95 6.54
CA PRO A 26 5.80 -7.05 7.29
C PRO A 26 5.41 -5.58 7.22
N PHE A 27 4.85 -5.10 6.12
CA PHE A 27 4.39 -3.73 5.99
C PHE A 27 3.26 -3.37 6.98
N GLY A 28 2.34 -4.31 7.23
CA GLY A 28 1.29 -4.16 8.24
C GLY A 28 1.76 -4.49 9.67
N MET A 29 2.87 -5.22 9.81
CA MET A 29 3.37 -5.71 11.10
C MET A 29 4.32 -4.75 11.79
N VAL A 30 5.21 -4.09 11.04
CA VAL A 30 6.39 -3.38 11.57
C VAL A 30 6.04 -2.26 12.53
N GLY A 31 5.00 -1.48 12.25
CA GLY A 31 4.59 -0.36 13.10
C GLY A 31 4.25 -0.80 14.52
N LEU A 32 3.38 -1.80 14.65
CA LEU A 32 3.00 -2.35 15.96
C LEU A 32 4.15 -3.11 16.63
N ALA A 33 4.93 -3.87 15.85
CA ALA A 33 6.06 -4.63 16.41
C ALA A 33 7.13 -3.71 17.01
N VAL A 34 7.49 -2.62 16.32
CA VAL A 34 8.42 -1.60 16.84
C VAL A 34 7.83 -0.91 18.06
N LEU A 35 6.54 -0.51 18.00
CA LEU A 35 5.86 0.15 19.11
C LEU A 35 5.94 -0.72 20.38
N LEU A 36 5.49 -1.97 20.30
CA LEU A 36 5.49 -2.87 21.46
C LEU A 36 6.89 -3.17 21.99
N ALA A 37 7.85 -3.47 21.09
CA ALA A 37 9.20 -3.83 21.49
C ALA A 37 9.95 -2.66 22.16
N VAL A 38 9.89 -1.47 21.57
CA VAL A 38 10.57 -0.28 22.11
C VAL A 38 9.88 0.21 23.38
N THR A 39 8.55 0.22 23.44
CA THR A 39 7.82 0.64 24.65
C THR A 39 8.11 -0.29 25.82
N GLN A 40 8.10 -1.62 25.61
CA GLN A 40 8.43 -2.60 26.65
C GLN A 40 9.87 -2.41 27.17
N GLY A 41 10.82 -2.12 26.27
CA GLY A 41 12.23 -2.03 26.66
C GLY A 41 12.67 -0.66 27.21
N THR A 42 11.94 0.42 26.87
CA THR A 42 12.32 1.80 27.25
C THR A 42 11.30 2.52 28.12
N GLY A 43 10.10 1.98 28.28
CA GLY A 43 8.97 2.62 28.97
C GLY A 43 8.41 3.85 28.24
N SER A 44 8.84 4.16 27.00
CA SER A 44 8.53 5.42 26.31
C SER A 44 7.82 5.20 24.96
N TYR A 45 6.57 5.63 24.88
CA TYR A 45 5.82 5.68 23.63
C TYR A 45 6.41 6.70 22.63
N GLY A 46 6.97 7.80 23.12
CA GLY A 46 7.62 8.81 22.29
C GLY A 46 8.84 8.27 21.56
N ARG A 47 9.70 7.48 22.24
CA ARG A 47 10.83 6.80 21.60
C ARG A 47 10.35 5.78 20.58
N ALA A 48 9.32 5.02 20.89
CA ALA A 48 8.75 4.05 19.95
C ALA A 48 8.21 4.73 18.69
N GLY A 49 7.49 5.84 18.83
CA GLY A 49 7.01 6.64 17.72
C GLY A 49 8.14 7.18 16.84
N LEU A 50 9.23 7.71 17.45
CA LEU A 50 10.40 8.19 16.70
C LEU A 50 11.08 7.06 15.91
N VAL A 51 11.24 5.87 16.51
CA VAL A 51 11.86 4.71 15.84
C VAL A 51 10.98 4.23 14.67
N THR A 52 9.66 4.18 14.86
CA THR A 52 8.71 3.84 13.80
C THR A 52 8.77 4.87 12.66
N ALA A 53 8.78 6.16 12.98
CA ALA A 53 8.88 7.23 11.99
C ALA A 53 10.20 7.14 11.20
N ALA A 54 11.32 6.87 11.87
CA ALA A 54 12.62 6.67 11.24
C ALA A 54 12.60 5.50 10.22
N TYR A 55 11.96 4.39 10.59
CA TYR A 55 11.77 3.25 9.68
C TYR A 55 10.94 3.65 8.44
N VAL A 56 9.82 4.34 8.64
CA VAL A 56 8.93 4.77 7.54
C VAL A 56 9.65 5.73 6.59
N VAL A 57 10.41 6.69 7.13
CA VAL A 57 11.23 7.63 6.34
C VAL A 57 12.26 6.87 5.52
N GLY A 58 13.00 5.95 6.14
CA GLY A 58 13.98 5.11 5.44
C GLY A 58 13.34 4.34 4.28
N SER A 59 12.18 3.70 4.52
CA SER A 59 11.44 2.97 3.50
C SER A 59 10.97 3.89 2.36
N GLY A 60 10.30 4.99 2.68
CA GLY A 60 9.74 5.90 1.68
C GLY A 60 10.79 6.50 0.75
N VAL A 61 11.95 6.87 1.30
CA VAL A 61 13.06 7.44 0.52
C VAL A 61 13.74 6.38 -0.34
N ALA A 62 13.97 5.17 0.20
CA ALA A 62 14.75 4.15 -0.51
C ALA A 62 13.98 3.41 -1.61
N GLN A 63 12.66 3.24 -1.47
CA GLN A 63 11.85 2.43 -2.38
C GLN A 63 12.02 2.78 -3.87
N PRO A 64 11.99 4.04 -4.32
CA PRO A 64 12.17 4.38 -5.74
C PRO A 64 13.55 3.99 -6.28
N PHE A 65 14.59 4.09 -5.43
CA PHE A 65 15.97 3.72 -5.82
C PHE A 65 16.11 2.20 -5.91
N VAL A 66 15.51 1.45 -5.00
CA VAL A 66 15.46 -0.01 -5.05
C VAL A 66 14.65 -0.46 -6.28
N GLY A 67 13.52 0.20 -6.59
CA GLY A 67 12.73 -0.03 -7.79
C GLY A 67 13.56 0.14 -9.07
N ARG A 68 14.28 1.26 -9.16
CA ARG A 68 15.20 1.53 -10.29
C ARG A 68 16.32 0.49 -10.37
N ALA A 69 16.86 0.05 -9.25
CA ALA A 69 17.88 -1.01 -9.22
C ALA A 69 17.32 -2.34 -9.72
N MET A 70 16.06 -2.69 -9.38
CA MET A 70 15.38 -3.89 -9.88
C MET A 70 15.21 -3.86 -11.41
N ASP A 71 14.83 -2.71 -11.95
CA ASP A 71 14.66 -2.54 -13.40
C ASP A 71 16.01 -2.63 -14.16
N ARG A 72 17.12 -2.22 -13.51
CA ARG A 72 18.47 -2.21 -14.15
C ARG A 72 19.24 -3.51 -13.98
N ARG A 73 19.17 -4.15 -12.80
CA ARG A 73 20.00 -5.30 -12.43
C ARG A 73 19.23 -6.61 -12.34
N GLY A 74 17.90 -6.55 -12.53
CA GLY A 74 17.01 -7.69 -12.34
C GLY A 74 16.54 -7.84 -10.89
N ARG A 75 15.29 -8.25 -10.74
CA ARG A 75 14.58 -8.32 -9.45
C ARG A 75 15.27 -9.22 -8.44
N ARG A 76 15.68 -10.43 -8.86
CA ARG A 76 16.34 -11.41 -7.98
C ARG A 76 17.61 -10.86 -7.35
N TRP A 77 18.48 -10.23 -8.16
CA TRP A 77 19.77 -9.73 -7.72
C TRP A 77 19.68 -8.53 -6.77
N VAL A 78 18.55 -7.84 -6.74
CA VAL A 78 18.32 -6.70 -5.86
C VAL A 78 17.49 -7.13 -4.64
N LEU A 79 16.39 -7.88 -4.81
CA LEU A 79 15.49 -8.22 -3.72
C LEU A 79 16.13 -9.14 -2.69
N VAL A 80 16.95 -10.12 -3.10
CA VAL A 80 17.56 -11.06 -2.14
C VAL A 80 18.49 -10.34 -1.15
N PRO A 81 19.52 -9.57 -1.59
CA PRO A 81 20.39 -8.88 -0.65
C PRO A 81 19.64 -7.82 0.19
N VAL A 82 18.66 -7.13 -0.39
CA VAL A 82 17.82 -6.17 0.32
C VAL A 82 17.00 -6.86 1.42
N ALA A 83 16.38 -8.01 1.14
CA ALA A 83 15.62 -8.77 2.13
C ALA A 83 16.52 -9.36 3.24
N CYS A 84 17.70 -9.86 2.89
CA CYS A 84 18.67 -10.34 3.89
C CYS A 84 19.11 -9.19 4.81
N ALA A 85 19.46 -8.03 4.25
CA ALA A 85 19.82 -6.86 5.03
C ALA A 85 18.66 -6.39 5.93
N ASN A 86 17.43 -6.36 5.40
CA ASN A 86 16.24 -6.01 6.20
C ASN A 86 16.04 -6.96 7.38
N ALA A 87 16.14 -8.27 7.16
CA ALA A 87 15.99 -9.26 8.22
C ALA A 87 17.07 -9.08 9.32
N VAL A 88 18.34 -8.92 8.91
CA VAL A 88 19.44 -8.68 9.84
C VAL A 88 19.23 -7.40 10.64
N LEU A 89 18.84 -6.30 9.99
CA LEU A 89 18.64 -5.00 10.64
C LEU A 89 17.42 -5.01 11.59
N LEU A 90 16.33 -5.69 11.26
CA LEU A 90 15.18 -5.84 12.18
C LEU A 90 15.52 -6.72 13.38
N ILE A 91 16.31 -7.78 13.20
CA ILE A 91 16.84 -8.58 14.32
C ILE A 91 17.80 -7.71 15.18
N THR A 92 18.70 -6.96 14.55
CA THR A 92 19.59 -6.03 15.25
C THR A 92 18.80 -4.99 16.04
N LEU A 93 17.74 -4.43 15.45
CA LEU A 93 16.85 -3.48 16.13
C LEU A 93 16.19 -4.12 17.37
N ALA A 94 15.70 -5.37 17.24
CA ALA A 94 15.09 -6.11 18.34
C ALA A 94 16.07 -6.40 19.50
N LEU A 95 17.34 -6.67 19.17
CA LEU A 95 18.39 -6.94 20.16
C LEU A 95 18.94 -5.67 20.81
N SER A 96 18.92 -4.54 20.11
CA SER A 96 19.52 -3.27 20.56
C SER A 96 18.54 -2.31 21.26
N ILE A 97 17.36 -2.77 21.69
CA ILE A 97 16.32 -1.89 22.27
C ILE A 97 16.77 -1.08 23.50
N GLY A 98 17.76 -1.56 24.25
CA GLY A 98 18.38 -0.83 25.36
C GLY A 98 19.46 0.19 24.96
N ALA A 99 19.78 0.30 23.67
CA ALA A 99 20.81 1.20 23.17
C ALA A 99 20.36 2.69 23.18
N PRO A 100 21.29 3.63 23.06
CA PRO A 100 20.98 5.04 22.90
C PRO A 100 20.04 5.30 21.72
N ILE A 101 19.15 6.29 21.86
CA ILE A 101 18.10 6.58 20.87
C ILE A 101 18.66 6.81 19.46
N TRP A 102 19.80 7.49 19.32
CA TRP A 102 20.41 7.74 18.01
C TRP A 102 20.82 6.44 17.29
N ALA A 103 21.26 5.41 18.03
CA ALA A 103 21.59 4.11 17.47
C ALA A 103 20.33 3.37 16.99
N LEU A 104 19.24 3.41 17.77
CA LEU A 104 17.95 2.84 17.38
C LEU A 104 17.39 3.53 16.13
N LEU A 105 17.49 4.86 16.05
CA LEU A 105 17.05 5.62 14.88
C LEU A 105 17.87 5.27 13.64
N ALA A 106 19.19 5.17 13.75
CA ALA A 106 20.07 4.78 12.64
C ALA A 106 19.73 3.38 12.12
N VAL A 107 19.59 2.39 13.01
CA VAL A 107 19.22 1.03 12.63
C VAL A 107 17.81 0.99 12.01
N ALA A 108 16.85 1.75 12.55
CA ALA A 108 15.50 1.81 12.04
C ALA A 108 15.43 2.42 10.60
N VAL A 109 16.17 3.53 10.35
CA VAL A 109 16.27 4.11 9.00
C VAL A 109 16.86 3.09 8.02
N LEU A 110 17.94 2.40 8.39
CA LEU A 110 18.57 1.39 7.53
C LEU A 110 17.65 0.18 7.32
N ALA A 111 16.95 -0.28 8.36
CA ALA A 111 15.96 -1.35 8.25
C ALA A 111 14.81 -0.96 7.31
N GLY A 112 14.30 0.28 7.43
CA GLY A 112 13.30 0.81 6.51
C GLY A 112 13.83 0.92 5.08
N ALA A 113 15.04 1.46 4.90
CA ALA A 113 15.67 1.61 3.58
C ALA A 113 15.91 0.26 2.87
N THR A 114 16.05 -0.82 3.63
CA THR A 114 16.21 -2.18 3.12
C THR A 114 14.91 -2.97 3.09
N GLN A 115 13.75 -2.36 3.31
CA GLN A 115 12.46 -3.03 3.17
C GLN A 115 12.23 -3.45 1.71
N PRO A 116 12.02 -4.75 1.42
CA PRO A 116 11.82 -5.22 0.05
C PRO A 116 10.52 -4.65 -0.56
N PRO A 117 10.58 -3.92 -1.70
CA PRO A 117 9.39 -3.36 -2.34
C PRO A 117 8.61 -4.42 -3.15
N LEU A 118 8.16 -5.50 -2.51
CA LEU A 118 7.50 -6.62 -3.17
C LEU A 118 6.21 -6.25 -3.87
N ALA A 119 5.47 -5.25 -3.34
CA ALA A 119 4.28 -4.75 -4.01
C ALA A 119 4.62 -4.13 -5.38
N ALA A 120 5.68 -3.32 -5.46
CA ALA A 120 6.13 -2.74 -6.72
C ALA A 120 6.71 -3.82 -7.65
N ALA A 121 7.47 -4.77 -7.10
CA ALA A 121 8.05 -5.87 -7.86
C ALA A 121 6.99 -6.74 -8.53
N VAL A 122 5.96 -7.19 -7.80
CA VAL A 122 4.92 -8.03 -8.36
C VAL A 122 4.01 -7.26 -9.33
N ARG A 123 3.63 -6.02 -8.99
CA ARG A 123 2.80 -5.18 -9.86
C ARG A 123 3.44 -4.88 -11.20
N SER A 124 4.76 -4.74 -11.23
CA SER A 124 5.51 -4.54 -12.46
C SER A 124 5.58 -5.80 -13.36
N LEU A 125 5.22 -6.99 -12.84
CA LEU A 125 5.13 -8.21 -13.63
C LEU A 125 3.78 -8.38 -14.33
N TRP A 126 2.69 -7.90 -13.73
CA TRP A 126 1.35 -8.17 -14.24
C TRP A 126 1.09 -7.67 -15.66
N PRO A 127 1.55 -6.47 -16.08
CA PRO A 127 1.38 -6.02 -17.46
C PRO A 127 2.08 -6.92 -18.50
N VAL A 128 3.16 -7.61 -18.09
CA VAL A 128 3.91 -8.53 -18.94
C VAL A 128 3.27 -9.91 -19.00
N LEU A 129 2.79 -10.40 -17.85
CA LEU A 129 2.24 -11.76 -17.71
C LEU A 129 0.77 -11.86 -18.12
N LEU A 130 0.00 -10.78 -18.03
CA LEU A 130 -1.43 -10.78 -18.18
C LEU A 130 -1.92 -9.62 -19.08
N THR A 131 -2.90 -9.93 -19.93
CA THR A 131 -3.52 -8.98 -20.84
C THR A 131 -5.04 -8.88 -20.61
N GLY A 132 -5.65 -7.78 -21.03
CA GLY A 132 -7.09 -7.59 -21.00
C GLY A 132 -7.72 -7.72 -19.60
N PRO A 133 -8.91 -8.35 -19.49
CA PRO A 133 -9.66 -8.44 -18.23
C PRO A 133 -8.91 -9.15 -17.09
N ARG A 134 -7.99 -10.09 -17.41
CA ARG A 134 -7.19 -10.80 -16.40
C ARG A 134 -6.24 -9.86 -15.67
N ARG A 135 -5.69 -8.86 -16.37
CA ARG A 135 -4.81 -7.85 -15.77
C ARG A 135 -5.57 -6.96 -14.78
N GLU A 136 -6.80 -6.56 -15.09
CA GLU A 136 -7.63 -5.80 -14.15
C GLU A 136 -8.03 -6.63 -12.94
N SER A 137 -8.39 -7.91 -13.16
CA SER A 137 -8.73 -8.82 -12.06
C SER A 137 -7.56 -9.01 -11.10
N VAL A 138 -6.31 -9.11 -11.59
CA VAL A 138 -5.15 -9.26 -10.70
C VAL A 138 -4.87 -7.98 -9.91
N PHE A 139 -5.00 -6.80 -10.50
CA PHE A 139 -4.83 -5.55 -9.75
C PHE A 139 -5.94 -5.34 -8.71
N ALA A 140 -7.18 -5.76 -9.00
CA ALA A 140 -8.26 -5.75 -8.02
C ALA A 140 -7.98 -6.71 -6.85
N LEU A 141 -7.46 -7.91 -7.15
CA LEU A 141 -7.05 -8.87 -6.12
C LEU A 141 -5.88 -8.33 -5.29
N GLU A 142 -4.91 -7.68 -5.93
CA GLU A 142 -3.78 -6.99 -5.26
C GLU A 142 -4.25 -5.89 -4.29
N ALA A 143 -5.20 -5.06 -4.69
CA ALA A 143 -5.78 -4.04 -3.83
C ALA A 143 -6.49 -4.67 -2.62
N THR A 144 -7.23 -5.75 -2.86
CA THR A 144 -7.89 -6.55 -1.81
C THR A 144 -6.89 -7.21 -0.85
N MET A 145 -5.79 -7.76 -1.36
CA MET A 145 -4.72 -8.36 -0.54
C MET A 145 -4.03 -7.32 0.34
N GLN A 146 -4.01 -6.06 -0.06
CA GLN A 146 -3.48 -4.99 0.77
C GLN A 146 -4.29 -4.79 2.05
N GLU A 147 -5.62 -4.88 1.97
CA GLU A 147 -6.50 -4.83 3.16
C GLU A 147 -6.19 -5.99 4.11
N LEU A 148 -6.01 -7.21 3.57
CA LEU A 148 -5.62 -8.36 4.39
C LEU A 148 -4.29 -8.15 5.12
N THR A 149 -3.33 -7.47 4.50
CA THR A 149 -2.03 -7.15 5.12
C THR A 149 -2.20 -6.26 6.35
N PHE A 150 -3.08 -5.26 6.28
CA PHE A 150 -3.34 -4.36 7.40
C PHE A 150 -4.20 -4.98 8.51
N ILE A 151 -5.02 -5.97 8.20
CA ILE A 151 -5.81 -6.71 9.20
C ILE A 151 -4.95 -7.80 9.85
N ALA A 152 -4.33 -8.66 9.05
CA ALA A 152 -3.58 -9.81 9.53
C ALA A 152 -2.24 -9.42 10.19
N GLY A 153 -1.58 -8.38 9.69
CA GLY A 153 -0.28 -7.94 10.20
C GLY A 153 -0.28 -7.63 11.70
N PRO A 154 -1.09 -6.67 12.17
CA PRO A 154 -1.18 -6.37 13.59
C PRO A 154 -1.65 -7.54 14.45
N ALA A 155 -2.60 -8.35 13.96
CA ALA A 155 -3.09 -9.53 14.67
C ALA A 155 -1.97 -10.58 14.89
N LEU A 156 -1.15 -10.83 13.86
CA LEU A 156 0.01 -11.70 13.97
C LEU A 156 1.04 -11.17 14.97
N VAL A 157 1.33 -9.86 14.92
CA VAL A 157 2.27 -9.24 15.88
C VAL A 157 1.75 -9.38 17.31
N ALA A 158 0.46 -9.10 17.54
CA ALA A 158 -0.14 -9.20 18.86
C ALA A 158 -0.04 -10.66 19.38
N GLY A 159 -0.38 -11.65 18.56
CA GLY A 159 -0.24 -13.07 18.91
C GLY A 159 1.20 -13.48 19.22
N LEU A 160 2.15 -13.10 18.35
CA LEU A 160 3.57 -13.37 18.55
C LEU A 160 4.11 -12.69 19.82
N ALA A 161 3.69 -11.46 20.09
CA ALA A 161 4.11 -10.72 21.26
C ALA A 161 3.62 -11.33 22.57
N VAL A 162 2.41 -11.88 22.59
CA VAL A 162 1.85 -12.58 23.75
C VAL A 162 2.58 -13.90 24.01
N VAL A 163 2.90 -14.67 22.96
CA VAL A 163 3.48 -16.03 23.13
C VAL A 163 5.01 -15.97 23.36
N TRP A 164 5.73 -15.14 22.61
CA TRP A 164 7.21 -15.11 22.59
C TRP A 164 7.82 -13.76 22.97
N GLY A 165 6.99 -12.77 23.23
CA GLY A 165 7.41 -11.41 23.57
C GLY A 165 7.62 -10.50 22.36
N PRO A 166 7.56 -9.16 22.60
CA PRO A 166 7.59 -8.16 21.53
C PRO A 166 8.91 -8.12 20.74
N ARG A 167 10.05 -8.44 21.34
CA ARG A 167 11.35 -8.49 20.64
C ARG A 167 11.36 -9.62 19.60
N VAL A 168 10.85 -10.78 19.95
CA VAL A 168 10.73 -11.93 19.03
C VAL A 168 9.72 -11.60 17.91
N ALA A 169 8.60 -10.97 18.25
CA ALA A 169 7.64 -10.50 17.26
C ALA A 169 8.31 -9.55 16.24
N LEU A 170 9.13 -8.60 16.69
CA LEU A 170 9.86 -7.67 15.80
C LEU A 170 10.89 -8.41 14.92
N ALA A 171 11.66 -9.33 15.48
CA ALA A 171 12.60 -10.16 14.71
C ALA A 171 11.89 -11.00 13.65
N THR A 172 10.73 -11.58 13.98
CA THR A 172 9.92 -12.40 13.07
C THR A 172 9.42 -11.59 11.86
N VAL A 173 9.18 -10.28 11.98
CA VAL A 173 8.84 -9.41 10.84
C VAL A 173 9.90 -9.52 9.73
N GLY A 174 11.19 -9.44 10.10
CA GLY A 174 12.30 -9.56 9.15
C GLY A 174 12.39 -10.95 8.51
N VAL A 175 12.16 -12.01 9.29
CA VAL A 175 12.16 -13.38 8.79
C VAL A 175 11.02 -13.61 7.78
N ILE A 176 9.81 -13.12 8.08
CA ILE A 176 8.67 -13.22 7.15
C ILE A 176 8.96 -12.46 5.85
N ALA A 177 9.54 -11.24 5.93
CA ALA A 177 9.96 -10.48 4.75
C ALA A 177 10.94 -11.29 3.89
N LEU A 178 11.94 -11.90 4.52
CA LEU A 178 12.95 -12.71 3.85
C LEU A 178 12.33 -13.95 3.19
N VAL A 179 11.56 -14.74 3.94
CA VAL A 179 10.92 -15.97 3.42
C VAL A 179 9.98 -15.67 2.25
N GLY A 180 9.13 -14.65 2.38
CA GLY A 180 8.24 -14.21 1.30
C GLY A 180 9.01 -13.76 0.07
N THR A 181 10.09 -12.99 0.25
CA THR A 181 10.96 -12.53 -0.84
C THR A 181 11.68 -13.71 -1.53
N LEU A 182 12.24 -14.65 -0.77
CA LEU A 182 12.89 -15.83 -1.32
C LEU A 182 11.90 -16.71 -2.10
N GLY A 183 10.68 -16.88 -1.59
CA GLY A 183 9.61 -17.56 -2.31
C GLY A 183 9.25 -16.86 -3.62
N PHE A 184 9.12 -15.54 -3.60
CA PHE A 184 8.81 -14.73 -4.77
C PHE A 184 9.87 -14.84 -5.87
N VAL A 185 11.16 -14.70 -5.54
CA VAL A 185 12.24 -14.73 -6.55
C VAL A 185 12.55 -16.12 -7.09
N ARG A 186 11.98 -17.19 -6.51
CA ARG A 186 12.12 -18.56 -7.05
C ARG A 186 11.24 -18.81 -8.26
N ASP A 187 10.20 -18.00 -8.47
CA ASP A 187 9.33 -18.18 -9.63
C ASP A 187 10.09 -17.84 -10.94
N PRO A 188 10.03 -18.71 -11.95
CA PRO A 188 10.67 -18.48 -13.25
C PRO A 188 10.22 -17.18 -13.94
N ALA A 189 8.96 -16.77 -13.74
CA ALA A 189 8.44 -15.53 -14.33
C ALA A 189 9.20 -14.28 -13.83
N VAL A 190 9.75 -14.31 -12.61
CA VAL A 190 10.57 -13.22 -12.07
C VAL A 190 11.92 -13.11 -12.79
N ALA A 191 12.44 -14.24 -13.25
CA ALA A 191 13.71 -14.29 -13.98
C ALA A 191 13.55 -13.98 -15.48
N THR A 192 12.45 -14.41 -16.10
CA THR A 192 12.21 -14.21 -17.54
C THR A 192 11.86 -12.76 -17.90
N VAL A 193 11.24 -12.01 -16.99
CA VAL A 193 11.18 -10.56 -17.09
C VAL A 193 12.54 -10.01 -16.64
N ALA A 194 13.61 -10.52 -17.30
CA ALA A 194 14.96 -10.07 -17.06
C ALA A 194 15.05 -8.56 -17.24
N ALA A 195 15.95 -7.94 -16.49
CA ALA A 195 16.33 -6.56 -16.73
C ALA A 195 16.43 -6.34 -18.24
N ALA A 196 15.55 -5.53 -18.78
CA ALA A 196 15.61 -5.16 -20.19
C ALA A 196 17.02 -4.65 -20.41
N GLN A 197 17.82 -5.40 -21.19
CA GLN A 197 19.17 -4.97 -21.50
C GLN A 197 19.06 -3.60 -22.14
N PRO A 198 19.67 -2.57 -21.58
CA PRO A 198 19.57 -1.24 -22.12
C PRO A 198 20.41 -1.22 -23.40
N GLU A 199 19.76 -1.37 -24.54
CA GLU A 199 20.40 -1.04 -25.82
C GLU A 199 20.80 0.43 -25.89
N HIS A 200 20.17 1.27 -25.05
CA HIS A 200 20.62 2.66 -24.83
C HIS A 200 20.32 3.04 -23.37
N PRO A 201 21.30 3.62 -22.64
CA PRO A 201 21.04 4.14 -21.30
C PRO A 201 20.08 5.32 -21.40
N HIS A 202 18.78 5.04 -21.18
CA HIS A 202 17.82 6.14 -21.03
C HIS A 202 18.20 6.91 -19.77
N ARG A 203 18.78 8.11 -19.96
CA ARG A 203 19.22 9.04 -18.91
C ARG A 203 18.07 9.61 -18.05
N GLY A 204 16.84 9.09 -18.16
CA GLY A 204 15.68 9.53 -17.42
C GLY A 204 14.90 8.37 -16.82
N GLY A 205 14.76 8.33 -15.48
CA GLY A 205 13.93 7.35 -14.79
C GLY A 205 12.43 7.53 -15.05
N ALA A 206 11.60 6.73 -14.39
CA ALA A 206 10.14 6.69 -14.53
C ALA A 206 9.47 8.08 -14.39
N LEU A 207 10.02 8.99 -13.60
CA LEU A 207 9.52 10.37 -13.41
C LEU A 207 9.51 11.23 -14.68
N ARG A 208 10.20 10.85 -15.75
CA ARG A 208 10.11 11.53 -17.05
C ARG A 208 8.85 11.17 -17.83
N SER A 209 8.17 10.09 -17.44
CA SER A 209 6.86 9.80 -18.00
C SER A 209 5.86 10.86 -17.52
N LEU A 210 5.39 11.70 -18.46
CA LEU A 210 4.42 12.76 -18.15
C LEU A 210 3.14 12.23 -17.48
N PRO A 211 2.57 11.05 -17.87
CA PRO A 211 1.39 10.50 -17.23
C PRO A 211 1.60 10.01 -15.78
N LEU A 212 2.83 9.68 -15.37
CA LEU A 212 3.09 9.15 -14.03
C LEU A 212 2.88 10.20 -12.94
N ARG A 213 3.24 11.45 -13.19
CA ARG A 213 3.14 12.54 -12.19
C ARG A 213 1.72 12.77 -11.67
N PRO A 214 0.69 12.94 -12.54
CA PRO A 214 -0.68 13.07 -12.05
C PRO A 214 -1.20 11.77 -11.38
N LEU A 215 -0.76 10.59 -11.79
CA LEU A 215 -1.10 9.34 -11.10
C LEU A 215 -0.50 9.28 -9.68
N MET A 216 0.73 9.78 -9.49
CA MET A 216 1.32 9.96 -8.17
C MET A 216 0.54 10.97 -7.33
N ALA A 217 0.10 12.10 -7.91
CA ALA A 217 -0.74 13.07 -7.20
C ALA A 217 -2.07 12.46 -6.75
N VAL A 218 -2.71 11.63 -7.58
CA VAL A 218 -3.89 10.87 -7.21
C VAL A 218 -3.59 9.89 -6.06
N ALA A 219 -2.46 9.19 -6.11
CA ALA A 219 -2.06 8.27 -5.04
C ALA A 219 -1.89 9.01 -3.71
N VAL A 220 -1.23 10.18 -3.72
CA VAL A 220 -1.13 11.07 -2.53
C VAL A 220 -2.52 11.47 -2.04
N SER A 221 -3.37 11.98 -2.92
CA SER A 221 -4.69 12.52 -2.53
C SER A 221 -5.62 11.45 -1.96
N ILE A 222 -5.66 10.26 -2.58
CA ILE A 222 -6.49 9.14 -2.08
C ILE A 222 -6.01 8.72 -0.70
N VAL A 223 -4.71 8.41 -0.53
CA VAL A 223 -4.21 7.88 0.74
C VAL A 223 -4.21 8.94 1.85
N ALA A 224 -3.97 10.21 1.51
CA ALA A 224 -4.16 11.29 2.48
C ALA A 224 -5.61 11.38 2.95
N ALA A 225 -6.56 11.28 2.04
CA ALA A 225 -7.98 11.29 2.37
C ALA A 225 -8.38 10.07 3.21
N LEU A 226 -7.90 8.86 2.88
CA LEU A 226 -8.13 7.66 3.68
C LEU A 226 -7.63 7.84 5.13
N SER A 227 -6.41 8.34 5.32
CA SER A 227 -5.85 8.60 6.65
C SER A 227 -6.64 9.67 7.43
N MET A 228 -7.19 10.67 6.74
CA MET A 228 -8.07 11.66 7.37
C MET A 228 -9.41 11.05 7.77
N VAL A 229 -9.98 10.17 6.94
CA VAL A 229 -11.23 9.48 7.25
C VAL A 229 -11.04 8.55 8.45
N ASP A 230 -9.91 7.83 8.56
CA ASP A 230 -9.59 7.02 9.74
C ASP A 230 -9.66 7.86 11.03
N LEU A 231 -9.01 9.02 11.04
CA LEU A 231 -9.03 9.94 12.18
C LEU A 231 -10.43 10.52 12.45
N GLY A 232 -11.14 10.89 11.37
CA GLY A 232 -12.53 11.39 11.47
C GLY A 232 -13.48 10.35 12.05
N VAL A 233 -13.34 9.08 11.68
CA VAL A 233 -14.12 7.96 12.26
C VAL A 233 -13.83 7.81 13.74
N VAL A 234 -12.55 7.75 14.13
CA VAL A 234 -12.14 7.64 15.54
C VAL A 234 -12.67 8.82 16.35
N ALA A 235 -12.58 10.04 15.83
CA ALA A 235 -13.06 11.26 16.50
C ALA A 235 -14.59 11.38 16.52
N SER A 236 -15.32 10.71 15.63
CA SER A 236 -16.79 10.73 15.58
C SER A 236 -17.44 9.84 16.63
N VAL A 237 -16.70 8.93 17.22
CA VAL A 237 -17.22 7.96 18.19
C VAL A 237 -16.82 8.37 19.59
N SER A 238 -17.78 8.52 20.49
CA SER A 238 -17.56 8.92 21.89
C SER A 238 -18.24 7.94 22.85
N GLY A 239 -17.84 7.99 24.13
CA GLY A 239 -18.42 7.19 25.19
C GLY A 239 -17.56 6.00 25.65
N PRO A 240 -18.05 5.19 26.60
CA PRO A 240 -17.28 4.11 27.22
C PRO A 240 -16.81 3.01 26.27
N THR A 241 -17.49 2.84 25.13
CA THR A 241 -17.21 1.84 24.09
C THR A 241 -16.59 2.46 22.83
N ALA A 242 -16.12 3.71 22.89
CA ALA A 242 -15.67 4.48 21.72
C ALA A 242 -14.59 3.74 20.91
N SER A 243 -13.58 3.19 21.57
CA SER A 243 -12.51 2.46 20.89
C SER A 243 -12.98 1.19 20.16
N ALA A 244 -13.89 0.43 20.77
CA ALA A 244 -14.47 -0.77 20.16
C ALA A 244 -15.37 -0.40 18.97
N SER A 245 -16.18 0.65 19.09
CA SER A 245 -17.06 1.11 18.02
C SER A 245 -16.28 1.72 16.85
N ALA A 246 -15.18 2.45 17.10
CA ALA A 246 -14.29 2.95 16.06
C ALA A 246 -13.60 1.79 15.34
N GLY A 247 -13.09 0.81 16.08
CA GLY A 247 -12.49 -0.40 15.49
C GLY A 247 -13.47 -1.17 14.61
N LEU A 248 -14.72 -1.33 15.07
CA LEU A 248 -15.80 -1.96 14.29
C LEU A 248 -16.10 -1.18 13.00
N ALA A 249 -16.20 0.14 13.09
CA ALA A 249 -16.47 1.01 11.96
C ALA A 249 -15.40 0.88 10.87
N LEU A 250 -14.11 0.89 11.26
CA LEU A 250 -12.99 0.71 10.34
C LEU A 250 -12.95 -0.72 9.77
N ALA A 251 -13.26 -1.74 10.57
CA ALA A 251 -13.35 -3.12 10.09
C ALA A 251 -14.48 -3.29 9.06
N VAL A 252 -15.64 -2.68 9.29
CA VAL A 252 -16.76 -2.69 8.33
C VAL A 252 -16.41 -1.93 7.05
N TRP A 253 -15.67 -0.82 7.15
CA TRP A 253 -15.16 -0.11 5.98
C TRP A 253 -14.21 -0.99 5.15
N SER A 254 -13.24 -1.64 5.80
CA SER A 254 -12.34 -2.60 5.13
C SER A 254 -13.09 -3.79 4.51
N ALA A 255 -14.16 -4.28 5.17
CA ALA A 255 -15.01 -5.31 4.59
C ALA A 255 -15.73 -4.82 3.32
N GLY A 256 -16.22 -3.57 3.32
CA GLY A 256 -16.75 -2.92 2.12
C GLY A 256 -15.72 -2.86 0.99
N SER A 257 -14.48 -2.43 1.29
CA SER A 257 -13.38 -2.37 0.32
C SER A 257 -13.06 -3.75 -0.26
N LEU A 258 -13.01 -4.77 0.60
CA LEU A 258 -12.82 -6.17 0.20
C LEU A 258 -13.92 -6.62 -0.79
N VAL A 259 -15.18 -6.41 -0.45
CA VAL A 259 -16.34 -6.78 -1.29
C VAL A 259 -16.29 -6.05 -2.63
N GLY A 260 -16.04 -4.73 -2.61
CA GLY A 260 -15.93 -3.90 -3.81
C GLY A 260 -14.79 -4.34 -4.73
N GLY A 261 -13.62 -4.62 -4.16
CA GLY A 261 -12.45 -5.10 -4.90
C GLY A 261 -12.70 -6.45 -5.56
N LEU A 262 -13.26 -7.42 -4.81
CA LEU A 262 -13.61 -8.72 -5.34
C LEU A 262 -14.69 -8.64 -6.43
N ALA A 263 -15.72 -7.83 -6.23
CA ALA A 263 -16.79 -7.63 -7.23
C ALA A 263 -16.24 -6.96 -8.50
N TYR A 264 -15.34 -5.96 -8.36
CA TYR A 264 -14.73 -5.29 -9.50
C TYR A 264 -13.87 -6.24 -10.32
N GLY A 265 -12.98 -6.99 -9.67
CA GLY A 265 -12.10 -7.92 -10.36
C GLY A 265 -12.78 -9.18 -10.90
N ALA A 266 -13.99 -9.50 -10.42
CA ALA A 266 -14.80 -10.59 -10.97
C ALA A 266 -15.50 -10.24 -12.30
N ARG A 267 -15.53 -8.97 -12.69
CA ARG A 267 -16.13 -8.52 -13.93
C ARG A 267 -15.32 -9.00 -15.14
N ARG A 268 -16.02 -9.51 -16.15
CA ARG A 268 -15.42 -9.94 -17.42
C ARG A 268 -15.56 -8.88 -18.53
N THR A 269 -16.01 -7.68 -18.19
CA THR A 269 -16.26 -6.61 -19.17
C THR A 269 -14.97 -5.91 -19.54
N THR A 270 -14.81 -5.65 -20.83
CA THR A 270 -13.71 -4.82 -21.38
C THR A 270 -13.91 -3.32 -21.12
N THR A 271 -15.11 -2.92 -20.68
CA THR A 271 -15.44 -1.53 -20.41
C THR A 271 -14.75 -1.07 -19.13
N GLN A 272 -13.72 -0.27 -19.28
CA GLN A 272 -12.97 0.33 -18.18
C GLN A 272 -13.59 1.67 -17.80
N TRP A 273 -13.92 1.83 -16.52
CA TRP A 273 -14.33 3.12 -16.02
C TRP A 273 -13.11 4.06 -15.93
N PRO A 274 -13.24 5.32 -16.37
CA PRO A 274 -12.16 6.28 -16.26
C PRO A 274 -11.75 6.48 -14.80
N LEU A 275 -10.44 6.53 -14.53
CA LEU A 275 -9.91 6.69 -13.17
C LEU A 275 -10.47 7.94 -12.48
N TRP A 276 -10.55 9.08 -13.20
CA TRP A 276 -11.06 10.33 -12.63
C TRP A 276 -12.48 10.19 -12.08
N TRP A 277 -13.34 9.40 -12.75
CA TRP A 277 -14.72 9.13 -12.32
C TRP A 277 -14.78 8.29 -11.05
N MET A 278 -13.90 7.30 -10.96
CA MET A 278 -13.80 6.45 -9.75
C MET A 278 -13.27 7.23 -8.56
N VAL A 279 -12.27 8.10 -8.76
CA VAL A 279 -11.76 9.00 -7.71
C VAL A 279 -12.84 10.00 -7.27
N LEU A 280 -13.65 10.51 -8.20
CA LEU A 280 -14.78 11.39 -7.88
C LEU A 280 -15.86 10.65 -7.08
N ALA A 281 -16.12 9.38 -7.38
CA ALA A 281 -17.05 8.57 -6.60
C ALA A 281 -16.57 8.38 -5.15
N VAL A 282 -15.26 8.16 -4.94
CA VAL A 282 -14.65 8.13 -3.61
C VAL A 282 -14.79 9.49 -2.91
N SER A 283 -14.56 10.58 -3.63
CA SER A 283 -14.73 11.94 -3.09
C SER A 283 -16.16 12.21 -2.62
N LEU A 284 -17.14 11.88 -3.47
CA LEU A 284 -18.56 12.04 -3.12
C LEU A 284 -18.92 11.21 -1.89
N HIS A 285 -18.42 9.99 -1.81
CA HIS A 285 -18.61 9.16 -0.63
C HIS A 285 -18.08 9.83 0.63
N PHE A 286 -16.86 10.37 0.62
CA PHE A 286 -16.29 11.08 1.77
C PHE A 286 -17.12 12.30 2.16
N ALA A 287 -17.66 13.05 1.20
CA ALA A 287 -18.58 14.15 1.47
C ALA A 287 -19.87 13.66 2.16
N VAL A 288 -20.41 12.51 1.74
CA VAL A 288 -21.61 11.90 2.33
C VAL A 288 -21.37 11.44 3.78
N LEU A 289 -20.16 11.00 4.14
CA LEU A 289 -19.83 10.66 5.54
C LEU A 289 -20.04 11.84 6.50
N ALA A 290 -19.83 13.08 6.03
CA ALA A 290 -20.08 14.27 6.84
C ALA A 290 -21.56 14.47 7.25
N LEU A 291 -22.49 13.78 6.57
CA LEU A 291 -23.92 13.81 6.87
C LEU A 291 -24.34 12.75 7.91
N ALA A 292 -23.43 11.91 8.37
CA ALA A 292 -23.73 10.89 9.35
C ALA A 292 -24.21 11.53 10.67
N THR A 293 -25.41 11.16 11.11
CA THR A 293 -26.06 11.70 12.31
C THR A 293 -25.79 10.86 13.56
N ASN A 294 -25.44 9.59 13.38
CA ASN A 294 -25.13 8.67 14.48
C ASN A 294 -24.15 7.58 13.99
N THR A 295 -23.59 6.83 14.92
CA THR A 295 -22.57 5.79 14.65
C THR A 295 -23.08 4.69 13.72
N LEU A 296 -24.35 4.31 13.81
CA LEU A 296 -24.90 3.23 12.98
C LEU A 296 -25.00 3.66 11.50
N VAL A 297 -25.47 4.89 11.27
CA VAL A 297 -25.49 5.51 9.92
C VAL A 297 -24.06 5.64 9.38
N LEU A 298 -23.12 6.08 10.22
CA LEU A 298 -21.70 6.18 9.84
C LEU A 298 -21.14 4.82 9.38
N ILE A 299 -21.38 3.76 10.15
CA ILE A 299 -20.95 2.38 9.82
C ILE A 299 -21.55 1.92 8.49
N GLY A 300 -22.86 2.14 8.28
CA GLY A 300 -23.52 1.79 7.01
C GLY A 300 -22.95 2.54 5.81
N LEU A 301 -22.72 3.84 5.97
CA LEU A 301 -22.09 4.66 4.92
C LEU A 301 -20.64 4.22 4.68
N LEU A 302 -19.85 3.91 5.70
CA LEU A 302 -18.48 3.41 5.56
C LEU A 302 -18.44 2.10 4.76
N PHE A 303 -19.36 1.16 5.03
CA PHE A 303 -19.43 -0.08 4.23
C PHE A 303 -19.68 0.23 2.75
N LEU A 304 -20.71 1.03 2.46
CA LEU A 304 -21.07 1.36 1.07
C LEU A 304 -19.92 2.06 0.33
N GLY A 305 -19.30 3.03 0.95
CA GLY A 305 -18.20 3.74 0.31
C GLY A 305 -16.90 2.95 0.27
N GLY A 306 -16.68 2.09 1.24
CA GLY A 306 -15.58 1.13 1.19
C GLY A 306 -15.55 0.37 -0.12
N THR A 307 -16.72 0.01 -0.67
CA THR A 307 -16.81 -0.71 -1.95
C THR A 307 -16.18 0.01 -3.14
N THR A 308 -15.90 1.30 -3.03
CA THR A 308 -15.26 2.11 -4.10
C THR A 308 -13.74 2.19 -3.99
N VAL A 309 -13.16 1.93 -2.81
CA VAL A 309 -11.73 2.16 -2.52
C VAL A 309 -10.84 1.19 -3.29
N ALA A 310 -11.00 -0.13 -3.06
CA ALA A 310 -10.16 -1.13 -3.72
C ALA A 310 -10.29 -1.11 -5.26
N PRO A 311 -11.49 -0.95 -5.87
CA PRO A 311 -11.62 -0.74 -7.30
C PRO A 311 -10.85 0.45 -7.83
N THR A 312 -10.88 1.58 -7.12
CA THR A 312 -10.16 2.80 -7.51
C THR A 312 -8.64 2.61 -7.47
N LEU A 313 -8.13 1.95 -6.43
CA LEU A 313 -6.72 1.59 -6.34
C LEU A 313 -6.30 0.59 -7.42
N ALA A 314 -7.15 -0.41 -7.71
CA ALA A 314 -6.90 -1.36 -8.80
C ALA A 314 -6.79 -0.65 -10.15
N ARG A 315 -7.69 0.31 -10.41
CA ARG A 315 -7.64 1.11 -11.64
C ARG A 315 -6.41 2.02 -11.68
N LEU A 316 -6.04 2.65 -10.57
CA LEU A 316 -4.81 3.42 -10.48
C LEU A 316 -3.59 2.55 -10.83
N TYR A 317 -3.48 1.34 -10.30
CA TYR A 317 -2.36 0.44 -10.61
C TYR A 317 -2.36 0.00 -12.07
N SER A 318 -3.53 -0.25 -12.67
CA SER A 318 -3.66 -0.56 -14.10
C SER A 318 -3.16 0.61 -14.96
N GLU A 319 -3.60 1.84 -14.66
CA GLU A 319 -3.17 3.05 -15.38
C GLU A 319 -1.64 3.27 -15.24
N VAL A 320 -1.07 3.03 -14.07
CA VAL A 320 0.40 3.11 -13.88
C VAL A 320 1.11 2.10 -14.78
N GLY A 321 0.65 0.83 -14.77
CA GLY A 321 1.23 -0.22 -15.60
C GLY A 321 1.12 0.04 -17.11
N GLU A 322 0.07 0.77 -17.54
CA GLU A 322 -0.13 1.17 -18.94
C GLU A 322 0.65 2.43 -19.34
N SER A 323 0.98 3.27 -18.35
CA SER A 323 1.57 4.60 -18.58
C SER A 323 3.08 4.60 -18.74
N VAL A 324 3.74 3.51 -18.36
CA VAL A 324 5.21 3.41 -18.36
C VAL A 324 5.69 2.19 -19.16
N PRO A 325 6.84 2.27 -19.80
CA PRO A 325 7.49 1.10 -20.40
C PRO A 325 7.86 0.06 -19.33
N GLU A 326 7.83 -1.23 -19.69
CA GLU A 326 8.14 -2.36 -18.78
C GLU A 326 9.49 -2.23 -18.08
N ARG A 327 10.49 -1.65 -18.76
CA ARG A 327 11.86 -1.43 -18.27
C ARG A 327 11.99 -0.45 -17.10
N VAL A 328 10.95 0.34 -16.79
CA VAL A 328 10.91 1.29 -15.67
C VAL A 328 9.69 1.07 -14.77
N ALA A 329 9.02 -0.06 -14.94
CA ALA A 329 7.76 -0.35 -14.25
C ALA A 329 7.97 -0.52 -12.73
N ALA A 330 9.01 -1.21 -12.29
CA ALA A 330 9.26 -1.37 -10.85
C ALA A 330 9.63 -0.03 -10.19
N GLU A 331 10.39 0.83 -10.87
CA GLU A 331 10.66 2.20 -10.41
C GLU A 331 9.34 3.00 -10.32
N ALA A 332 8.47 2.94 -11.33
CA ALA A 332 7.19 3.66 -11.35
C ALA A 332 6.26 3.24 -10.20
N PHE A 333 6.07 1.93 -10.00
CA PHE A 333 5.28 1.43 -8.88
C PHE A 333 5.91 1.76 -7.51
N SER A 334 7.23 1.84 -7.42
CA SER A 334 7.92 2.26 -6.20
C SER A 334 7.70 3.76 -5.91
N TRP A 335 7.67 4.62 -6.94
CA TRP A 335 7.31 6.03 -6.81
C TRP A 335 5.85 6.20 -6.35
N VAL A 336 4.93 5.41 -6.90
CA VAL A 336 3.53 5.42 -6.46
C VAL A 336 3.41 4.98 -4.99
N ALA A 337 4.14 3.94 -4.58
CA ALA A 337 4.18 3.51 -3.18
C ALA A 337 4.74 4.59 -2.24
N ALA A 338 5.84 5.25 -2.62
CA ALA A 338 6.39 6.38 -1.87
C ALA A 338 5.39 7.56 -1.79
N SER A 339 4.66 7.83 -2.87
CA SER A 339 3.59 8.84 -2.90
C SER A 339 2.46 8.49 -1.94
N MET A 340 2.07 7.21 -1.84
CA MET A 340 1.06 6.75 -0.88
C MET A 340 1.53 6.94 0.57
N LEU A 341 2.80 6.66 0.88
CA LEU A 341 3.37 6.90 2.21
C LEU A 341 3.38 8.39 2.56
N ALA A 342 3.79 9.25 1.62
CA ALA A 342 3.73 10.69 1.78
C ALA A 342 2.29 11.17 1.99
N GLY A 343 1.35 10.63 1.21
CA GLY A 343 -0.08 10.90 1.36
C GLY A 343 -0.60 10.55 2.75
N SER A 344 -0.27 9.36 3.26
CA SER A 344 -0.66 8.94 4.62
C SER A 344 -0.11 9.89 5.69
N SER A 345 1.15 10.30 5.57
CA SER A 345 1.76 11.25 6.51
C SER A 345 1.08 12.62 6.48
N ILE A 346 0.82 13.15 5.28
CA ILE A 346 0.10 14.42 5.09
C ILE A 346 -1.31 14.32 5.65
N GLY A 347 -2.04 13.26 5.29
CA GLY A 347 -3.41 13.03 5.73
C GLY A 347 -3.54 12.90 7.24
N SER A 348 -2.62 12.20 7.89
CA SER A 348 -2.60 12.07 9.34
C SER A 348 -2.31 13.41 10.04
N ALA A 349 -1.38 14.20 9.53
CA ALA A 349 -1.06 15.51 10.07
C ALA A 349 -2.23 16.51 9.90
N VAL A 350 -2.75 16.63 8.67
CA VAL A 350 -3.87 17.54 8.38
C VAL A 350 -5.13 17.09 9.09
N GLY A 351 -5.40 15.77 9.13
CA GLY A 351 -6.54 15.20 9.84
C GLY A 351 -6.50 15.46 11.34
N GLY A 352 -5.32 15.27 11.96
CA GLY A 352 -5.12 15.56 13.38
C GLY A 352 -5.45 17.02 13.72
N TRP A 353 -4.88 17.97 12.97
CA TRP A 353 -5.19 19.40 13.16
C TRP A 353 -6.67 19.71 12.89
N THR A 354 -7.27 19.07 11.89
CA THR A 354 -8.69 19.29 11.57
C THR A 354 -9.59 18.84 12.71
N VAL A 355 -9.29 17.73 13.38
CA VAL A 355 -10.03 17.25 14.55
C VAL A 355 -9.87 18.21 15.73
N GLU A 356 -8.63 18.67 16.00
CA GLU A 356 -8.34 19.55 17.13
C GLU A 356 -8.95 20.94 16.98
N LEU A 357 -8.91 21.52 15.77
CA LEU A 357 -9.36 22.88 15.51
C LEU A 357 -10.86 23.00 15.21
N SER A 358 -11.53 21.91 14.83
CA SER A 358 -12.90 21.97 14.34
C SER A 358 -13.74 20.78 14.81
N SER A 359 -13.93 19.77 13.99
CA SER A 359 -14.68 18.56 14.30
C SER A 359 -14.37 17.43 13.30
N ALA A 360 -14.76 16.21 13.66
CA ALA A 360 -14.65 15.04 12.81
C ALA A 360 -15.28 15.20 11.39
N ARG A 361 -16.38 15.96 11.29
CA ARG A 361 -17.05 16.23 10.01
C ARG A 361 -16.16 16.92 9.01
N TRP A 362 -15.31 17.84 9.45
CA TRP A 362 -14.38 18.55 8.59
C TRP A 362 -13.30 17.62 8.03
N CYS A 363 -12.90 16.57 8.75
CA CYS A 363 -12.01 15.56 8.20
C CYS A 363 -12.60 14.91 6.94
N PHE A 364 -13.87 14.57 6.95
CA PHE A 364 -14.56 13.98 5.80
C PHE A 364 -14.67 14.97 4.62
N LEU A 365 -14.99 16.25 4.90
CA LEU A 365 -15.10 17.27 3.87
C LEU A 365 -13.74 17.62 3.24
N VAL A 366 -12.68 17.73 4.05
CA VAL A 366 -11.33 17.99 3.54
C VAL A 366 -10.81 16.77 2.78
N ALA A 367 -11.09 15.55 3.23
CA ALA A 367 -10.80 14.33 2.48
C ALA A 367 -11.49 14.30 1.11
N ALA A 368 -12.77 14.70 1.06
CA ALA A 368 -13.52 14.85 -0.19
C ALA A 368 -12.88 15.91 -1.11
N LEU A 369 -12.47 17.05 -0.58
CA LEU A 369 -11.81 18.10 -1.36
C LEU A 369 -10.48 17.60 -1.93
N LEU A 370 -9.64 16.95 -1.14
CA LEU A 370 -8.36 16.41 -1.60
C LEU A 370 -8.54 15.41 -2.73
N THR A 371 -9.49 14.49 -2.62
CA THR A 371 -9.77 13.51 -3.67
C THR A 371 -10.41 14.14 -4.91
N THR A 372 -11.23 15.19 -4.76
CA THR A 372 -11.73 15.97 -5.89
C THR A 372 -10.58 16.63 -6.67
N VAL A 373 -9.63 17.26 -5.98
CA VAL A 373 -8.44 17.85 -6.61
C VAL A 373 -7.63 16.77 -7.35
N GLY A 374 -7.44 15.60 -6.72
CA GLY A 374 -6.80 14.46 -7.37
C GLY A 374 -7.53 14.01 -8.64
N SER A 375 -8.86 13.93 -8.61
CA SER A 375 -9.69 13.60 -9.79
C SER A 375 -9.48 14.58 -10.94
N LEU A 376 -9.45 15.88 -10.65
CA LEU A 376 -9.23 16.93 -11.66
C LEU A 376 -7.81 16.85 -12.28
N ALA A 377 -6.81 16.44 -11.50
CA ALA A 377 -5.45 16.28 -12.01
C ALA A 377 -5.37 15.19 -13.09
N VAL A 378 -6.15 14.11 -12.96
CA VAL A 378 -6.18 13.00 -13.92
C VAL A 378 -7.15 13.24 -15.07
N HIS A 379 -8.23 13.99 -14.84
CA HIS A 379 -9.18 14.31 -15.92
C HIS A 379 -8.51 15.00 -17.12
N ARG A 380 -7.44 15.75 -16.88
CA ARG A 380 -6.65 16.48 -17.92
C ARG A 380 -5.66 15.59 -18.65
N LEU A 381 -5.51 14.30 -18.29
CA LEU A 381 -4.65 13.40 -19.04
C LEU A 381 -5.28 13.10 -20.41
N PRO A 382 -4.50 13.18 -21.52
CA PRO A 382 -4.97 12.80 -22.83
C PRO A 382 -5.36 11.33 -22.82
N ARG A 383 -6.61 11.02 -23.17
CA ARG A 383 -7.07 9.65 -23.36
C ARG A 383 -6.25 9.02 -24.48
N ARG A 384 -5.52 7.94 -24.22
CA ARG A 384 -4.97 7.16 -25.32
C ARG A 384 -6.15 6.60 -26.13
N PRO A 385 -6.14 6.74 -27.47
CA PRO A 385 -7.10 6.04 -28.30
C PRO A 385 -6.97 4.55 -27.97
N ALA A 386 -8.12 3.87 -27.85
CA ALA A 386 -8.16 2.42 -27.73
C ALA A 386 -7.29 1.87 -28.87
N ALA A 387 -6.32 0.99 -28.54
CA ALA A 387 -5.51 0.36 -29.55
C ALA A 387 -6.48 -0.30 -30.54
N GLU A 388 -6.50 0.20 -31.76
CA GLU A 388 -7.20 -0.43 -32.87
C GLU A 388 -6.73 -1.88 -32.90
N SER A 389 -7.67 -2.80 -32.72
CA SER A 389 -7.48 -4.22 -32.92
C SER A 389 -6.98 -4.40 -34.34
N VAL A 390 -5.65 -4.49 -34.50
CA VAL A 390 -5.08 -4.97 -35.76
C VAL A 390 -5.57 -6.39 -35.93
N GLY A 391 -6.44 -6.56 -36.94
CA GLY A 391 -7.10 -7.80 -37.32
C GLY A 391 -6.10 -8.86 -37.86
#